data_11d2f73cce7982221536d1af84d11fde
#
_entry.id   11d2f73cce7982221536d1af84d11fde
#
_cell.length_a   1.000
_cell.length_b   1.000
_cell.length_c   1.000
_cell.angle_alpha   90.00
_cell.angle_beta   90.00
_cell.angle_gamma   90.00
#
_symmetry.space_group_name_H-M   'P 1'
#
loop_
_entity.id
_entity.type
_entity.pdbx_description
1 polymer ?
#
loop_
_entity_poly.entity_id
_entity_poly.type
_entity_poly.pdbx_seq_one_letter_code
_entity_poly.pdbx_strand_id
1 'polypeptide(L)'
;MKKIILSLLVVCLANIAFAQTTTAPSYKKRPTLSVNFFLKDFKTPDLIGSSSLQSVLNNSQWAKASEMSPGLSVGYFEGLSEHVDFMANLGGTFINYPFLGRPKLNQDKFLLELDANVNLKLLSDKYFFVPYLSTGIGASMYGGNYFGAYIPVGGGFQLNLGNTESFLFTQISYRVPVTTATTNYNFNYSIGFGSPLVEKKETPKPIILPPMPPKKEEPKDTDKDGIIDSLDKCPTVPGTAKYNGCPVPDTDKDGINDEQDKCPTVAGIAKYSGCPVPDTDKDGINDEQDKC
;
A
#
# COMPACT_ATOMS: atom_id res chain seq x y z
N MET A 1 21.84 -7.10 34.09
CA MET A 1 20.50 -6.64 33.70
C MET A 1 20.52 -5.44 32.73
N LYS A 2 21.25 -4.34 33.01
CA LYS A 2 21.32 -3.16 32.09
C LYS A 2 21.80 -3.45 30.66
N LYS A 3 22.78 -4.36 30.48
CA LYS A 3 23.30 -4.73 29.16
C LYS A 3 22.33 -5.58 28.31
N ILE A 4 21.48 -6.40 28.96
CA ILE A 4 20.50 -7.25 28.30
C ILE A 4 19.33 -6.40 27.76
N ILE A 5 18.91 -5.40 28.52
CA ILE A 5 17.83 -4.48 28.10
C ILE A 5 18.26 -3.64 26.89
N LEU A 6 19.50 -3.18 26.88
CA LEU A 6 20.05 -2.42 25.74
C LEU A 6 20.18 -3.28 24.48
N SER A 7 20.59 -4.56 24.61
CA SER A 7 20.64 -5.48 23.49
C SER A 7 19.26 -5.83 22.93
N LEU A 8 18.26 -6.00 23.78
CA LEU A 8 16.87 -6.23 23.32
C LEU A 8 16.32 -5.00 22.58
N LEU A 9 16.62 -3.80 23.04
CA LEU A 9 16.19 -2.55 22.38
C LEU A 9 16.84 -2.40 20.99
N VAL A 10 18.10 -2.74 20.84
CA VAL A 10 18.83 -2.69 19.55
C VAL A 10 18.32 -3.76 18.59
N VAL A 11 18.00 -4.97 19.06
CA VAL A 11 17.43 -6.04 18.23
C VAL A 11 16.01 -5.69 17.75
N CYS A 12 15.20 -5.04 18.58
CA CYS A 12 13.87 -4.55 18.15
C CYS A 12 13.99 -3.45 17.09
N LEU A 13 14.93 -2.53 17.21
CA LEU A 13 15.16 -1.45 16.24
C LEU A 13 15.71 -1.97 14.90
N ALA A 14 16.56 -3.01 14.91
CA ALA A 14 17.11 -3.60 13.69
C ALA A 14 16.06 -4.33 12.83
N ASN A 15 15.02 -4.91 13.44
CA ASN A 15 13.95 -5.59 12.69
C ASN A 15 12.95 -4.63 12.01
N ILE A 16 12.92 -3.35 12.39
CA ILE A 16 12.05 -2.35 11.76
C ILE A 16 12.56 -1.91 10.38
N ALA A 17 13.86 -2.12 10.09
CA ALA A 17 14.50 -1.64 8.86
C ALA A 17 14.34 -2.54 7.62
N PHE A 18 13.81 -3.77 7.73
CA PHE A 18 13.76 -4.75 6.62
C PHE A 18 12.38 -5.05 6.04
N ALA A 19 11.33 -4.30 6.40
CA ALA A 19 9.99 -4.50 5.85
C ALA A 19 9.62 -3.43 4.81
N GLN A 20 10.35 -3.38 3.71
CA GLN A 20 9.91 -2.61 2.53
C GLN A 20 10.03 -3.45 1.30
N THR A 21 8.92 -4.04 0.86
CA THR A 21 8.47 -4.15 -0.55
C THR A 21 7.27 -5.08 -0.65
N THR A 22 6.08 -4.53 -0.51
CA THR A 22 4.88 -5.04 -1.21
C THR A 22 3.88 -3.90 -1.30
N THR A 23 3.29 -3.70 -2.46
CA THR A 23 2.26 -2.69 -2.79
C THR A 23 0.90 -2.98 -2.13
N ALA A 24 0.90 -3.44 -0.90
CA ALA A 24 -0.31 -3.55 -0.08
C ALA A 24 -0.74 -2.15 0.39
N PRO A 25 -2.04 -1.89 0.57
CA PRO A 25 -2.51 -0.62 1.10
C PRO A 25 -1.86 -0.37 2.46
N SER A 26 -1.06 0.69 2.55
CA SER A 26 -0.40 1.06 3.81
C SER A 26 -1.43 1.63 4.78
N TYR A 27 -1.54 1.02 5.95
CA TYR A 27 -2.36 1.48 7.07
C TYR A 27 -1.58 2.42 8.01
N LYS A 28 -0.65 3.16 7.45
CA LYS A 28 0.11 4.19 8.17
C LYS A 28 -0.80 5.38 8.46
N LYS A 29 -0.84 5.81 9.73
CA LYS A 29 -1.64 6.97 10.17
C LYS A 29 -1.18 8.24 9.46
N ARG A 30 -2.12 8.98 8.89
CA ARG A 30 -1.85 10.30 8.31
C ARG A 30 -1.71 11.35 9.40
N PRO A 31 -1.06 12.50 9.10
CA PRO A 31 -1.04 13.64 9.99
C PRO A 31 -2.45 13.97 10.50
N THR A 32 -2.63 13.92 11.81
CA THR A 32 -3.93 13.99 12.49
C THR A 32 -3.85 14.97 13.64
N LEU A 33 -4.82 15.85 13.77
CA LEU A 33 -5.01 16.63 14.98
C LEU A 33 -6.01 15.97 15.92
N SER A 34 -5.78 16.10 17.21
CA SER A 34 -6.72 15.67 18.25
C SER A 34 -7.01 16.73 19.27
N VAL A 35 -8.19 16.63 19.87
CA VAL A 35 -8.58 17.38 21.06
C VAL A 35 -8.83 16.36 22.16
N ASN A 36 -8.22 16.59 23.32
CA ASN A 36 -8.22 15.62 24.39
C ASN A 36 -8.63 16.30 25.69
N PHE A 37 -9.47 15.62 26.45
CA PHE A 37 -9.74 15.90 27.86
C PHE A 37 -8.86 15.00 28.70
N PHE A 38 -8.28 15.52 29.78
CA PHE A 38 -7.49 14.70 30.67
C PHE A 38 -7.79 15.00 32.15
N LEU A 39 -7.49 14.02 33.00
CA LEU A 39 -7.53 14.12 34.46
C LEU A 39 -6.14 13.79 35.02
N LYS A 40 -5.62 14.66 35.85
CA LYS A 40 -4.36 14.44 36.57
C LYS A 40 -4.62 13.95 38.02
N ASP A 41 -3.96 12.85 38.31
CA ASP A 41 -4.01 12.22 39.65
C ASP A 41 -2.60 12.21 40.26
N PHE A 42 -2.42 12.97 41.31
CA PHE A 42 -1.20 12.96 42.13
C PHE A 42 -1.36 12.13 43.41
N LYS A 43 -2.60 11.82 43.81
CA LYS A 43 -2.91 11.11 45.04
C LYS A 43 -2.52 9.64 44.96
N THR A 44 -2.91 8.97 43.88
CA THR A 44 -2.63 7.52 43.72
C THR A 44 -1.13 7.22 43.67
N PRO A 45 -0.29 7.94 42.88
CA PRO A 45 1.15 7.75 42.93
C PRO A 45 1.77 7.98 44.30
N ASP A 46 1.33 8.99 45.06
CA ASP A 46 1.81 9.28 46.40
C ASP A 46 1.47 8.13 47.38
N LEU A 47 0.25 7.60 47.30
CA LEU A 47 -0.18 6.44 48.08
C LEU A 47 0.61 5.16 47.70
N ILE A 48 0.88 4.93 46.42
CA ILE A 48 1.71 3.80 45.97
C ILE A 48 3.14 3.94 46.51
N GLY A 49 3.70 5.14 46.44
CA GLY A 49 5.05 5.42 46.94
C GLY A 49 5.20 5.27 48.46
N SER A 50 4.16 5.59 49.23
CA SER A 50 4.15 5.46 50.70
C SER A 50 3.73 4.07 51.18
N SER A 51 3.11 3.24 50.37
CA SER A 51 2.67 1.89 50.71
C SER A 51 3.08 0.83 49.67
N SER A 52 2.16 0.44 48.83
CA SER A 52 2.40 -0.40 47.65
C SER A 52 1.19 -0.38 46.73
N LEU A 53 1.38 -0.70 45.44
CA LEU A 53 0.28 -0.83 44.48
C LEU A 53 -0.77 -1.84 44.96
N GLN A 54 -0.33 -2.98 45.51
CA GLN A 54 -1.23 -4.03 45.98
C GLN A 54 -2.07 -3.52 47.19
N SER A 55 -1.48 -2.76 48.09
CA SER A 55 -2.19 -2.16 49.22
C SER A 55 -3.25 -1.15 48.77
N VAL A 56 -2.91 -0.29 47.83
CA VAL A 56 -3.83 0.71 47.26
C VAL A 56 -5.02 0.04 46.56
N LEU A 57 -4.78 -1.04 45.81
CA LEU A 57 -5.83 -1.80 45.15
C LEU A 57 -6.72 -2.56 46.14
N ASN A 58 -6.13 -3.27 47.10
CA ASN A 58 -6.87 -4.06 48.08
C ASN A 58 -7.76 -3.18 48.98
N ASN A 59 -7.30 -1.97 49.30
CA ASN A 59 -8.03 -1.04 50.14
C ASN A 59 -8.91 -0.04 49.39
N SER A 60 -9.03 -0.21 48.05
CA SER A 60 -9.81 0.69 47.17
C SER A 60 -9.46 2.18 47.33
N GLN A 61 -8.16 2.47 47.50
CA GLN A 61 -7.65 3.83 47.77
C GLN A 61 -7.29 4.61 46.53
N TRP A 62 -7.70 4.12 45.35
CA TRP A 62 -7.51 4.84 44.10
C TRP A 62 -8.23 6.18 44.11
N ALA A 63 -7.60 7.22 43.58
CA ALA A 63 -8.20 8.57 43.58
C ALA A 63 -9.52 8.58 42.78
N LYS A 64 -10.52 9.26 43.35
CA LYS A 64 -11.79 9.49 42.66
C LYS A 64 -11.62 10.61 41.63
N ALA A 65 -12.43 10.62 40.59
CA ALA A 65 -12.38 11.67 39.56
C ALA A 65 -12.54 13.10 40.11
N SER A 66 -13.29 13.24 41.23
CA SER A 66 -13.45 14.52 41.94
C SER A 66 -12.18 15.00 42.70
N GLU A 67 -11.19 14.11 42.88
CA GLU A 67 -9.90 14.39 43.53
C GLU A 67 -8.80 14.66 42.50
N MET A 68 -9.12 14.52 41.17
CA MET A 68 -8.21 14.73 40.08
C MET A 68 -8.39 16.13 39.49
N SER A 69 -7.33 16.63 38.86
CA SER A 69 -7.36 17.95 38.21
C SER A 69 -7.68 17.81 36.72
N PRO A 70 -8.80 18.38 36.24
CA PRO A 70 -9.18 18.33 34.85
C PRO A 70 -8.35 19.29 34.00
N GLY A 71 -8.12 18.91 32.73
CA GLY A 71 -7.43 19.76 31.77
C GLY A 71 -7.79 19.40 30.33
N LEU A 72 -7.32 20.24 29.40
CA LEU A 72 -7.49 20.08 27.96
C LEU A 72 -6.13 20.06 27.29
N SER A 73 -6.03 19.30 26.21
CA SER A 73 -4.84 19.29 25.36
C SER A 73 -5.21 19.16 23.88
N VAL A 74 -4.31 19.66 23.06
CA VAL A 74 -4.31 19.44 21.60
C VAL A 74 -3.16 18.52 21.29
N GLY A 75 -3.42 17.50 20.47
CA GLY A 75 -2.44 16.51 20.06
C GLY A 75 -2.23 16.51 18.58
N TYR A 76 -1.03 16.15 18.17
CA TYR A 76 -0.65 15.86 16.81
C TYR A 76 -0.19 14.41 16.74
N PHE A 77 -0.72 13.64 15.78
CA PHE A 77 -0.32 12.27 15.53
C PHE A 77 0.20 12.14 14.11
N GLU A 78 1.23 11.33 13.95
CA GLU A 78 1.76 10.92 12.65
C GLU A 78 2.25 9.48 12.71
N GLY A 79 1.80 8.65 11.78
CA GLY A 79 2.28 7.28 11.66
C GLY A 79 3.73 7.28 11.15
N LEU A 80 4.64 6.67 11.87
CA LEU A 80 5.99 6.37 11.40
C LEU A 80 5.99 5.05 10.62
N SER A 81 5.19 4.09 11.06
CA SER A 81 4.92 2.82 10.39
C SER A 81 3.47 2.38 10.65
N GLU A 82 3.08 1.20 10.21
CA GLU A 82 1.75 0.63 10.50
C GLU A 82 1.54 0.36 12.00
N HIS A 83 2.62 0.13 12.75
CA HIS A 83 2.58 -0.23 14.18
C HIS A 83 3.23 0.81 15.08
N VAL A 84 3.77 1.91 14.54
CA VAL A 84 4.45 2.93 15.31
C VAL A 84 3.93 4.30 14.90
N ASP A 85 3.38 5.03 15.87
CA ASP A 85 2.96 6.41 15.70
C ASP A 85 3.81 7.34 16.56
N PHE A 86 4.12 8.50 16.04
CA PHE A 86 4.57 9.67 16.80
C PHE A 86 3.34 10.42 17.31
N MET A 87 3.40 10.93 18.53
CA MET A 87 2.37 11.76 19.14
C MET A 87 3.00 12.91 19.91
N ALA A 88 2.61 14.13 19.60
CA ALA A 88 2.97 15.30 20.41
C ALA A 88 1.70 15.91 21.02
N ASN A 89 1.72 16.26 22.31
CA ASN A 89 0.60 16.89 23.00
C ASN A 89 1.04 18.19 23.65
N LEU A 90 0.21 19.21 23.50
CA LEU A 90 0.29 20.47 24.27
C LEU A 90 -0.97 20.60 25.10
N GLY A 91 -0.83 20.59 26.42
CA GLY A 91 -1.96 20.60 27.35
C GLY A 91 -1.83 21.60 28.47
N GLY A 92 -2.97 21.97 29.02
CA GLY A 92 -3.02 22.90 30.14
C GLY A 92 -4.11 22.57 31.15
N THR A 93 -3.82 22.90 32.42
CA THR A 93 -4.77 22.79 33.56
C THR A 93 -4.47 23.84 34.60
N PHE A 94 -5.47 24.22 35.37
CA PHE A 94 -5.28 25.04 36.57
C PHE A 94 -5.26 24.13 37.79
N ILE A 95 -4.22 24.26 38.61
CA ILE A 95 -3.96 23.34 39.70
C ILE A 95 -3.09 23.99 40.80
N ASN A 96 -3.32 23.60 42.04
CA ASN A 96 -2.38 23.82 43.13
C ASN A 96 -1.34 22.68 43.10
N TYR A 97 -0.22 22.91 42.41
CA TYR A 97 0.74 21.86 42.07
C TYR A 97 1.43 21.30 43.34
N PRO A 98 1.35 20.00 43.61
CA PRO A 98 1.98 19.37 44.76
C PRO A 98 3.46 19.09 44.47
N PHE A 99 4.34 20.04 44.77
CA PHE A 99 5.78 19.83 44.66
C PHE A 99 6.31 18.78 45.61
N LEU A 100 7.28 17.97 45.19
CA LEU A 100 8.00 17.07 46.09
C LEU A 100 8.88 17.88 47.05
N GLY A 101 8.72 17.63 48.37
CA GLY A 101 9.55 18.26 49.39
C GLY A 101 9.36 19.78 49.58
N ARG A 102 8.29 20.37 49.05
CA ARG A 102 7.95 21.78 49.26
C ARG A 102 6.47 21.92 49.67
N PRO A 103 6.14 22.93 50.47
CA PRO A 103 4.74 23.21 50.80
C PRO A 103 3.97 23.63 49.53
N LYS A 104 2.68 23.30 49.48
CA LYS A 104 1.76 23.77 48.44
C LYS A 104 1.69 25.30 48.45
N LEU A 105 1.58 25.90 47.27
CA LEU A 105 1.54 27.36 47.10
C LEU A 105 0.20 27.98 47.50
N ASN A 106 -0.79 27.20 47.90
CA ASN A 106 -2.16 27.59 48.26
C ASN A 106 -2.90 28.44 47.21
N GLN A 107 -2.47 28.36 45.97
CA GLN A 107 -3.07 29.07 44.84
C GLN A 107 -3.03 28.14 43.60
N ASP A 108 -4.15 28.06 42.92
CA ASP A 108 -4.18 27.42 41.61
C ASP A 108 -3.49 28.32 40.61
N LYS A 109 -2.49 27.76 39.92
CA LYS A 109 -1.80 28.42 38.81
C LYS A 109 -1.88 27.54 37.57
N PHE A 110 -1.68 28.15 36.42
CA PHE A 110 -1.68 27.46 35.17
C PHE A 110 -0.45 26.54 35.03
N LEU A 111 -0.71 25.28 34.76
CA LEU A 111 0.27 24.27 34.38
C LEU A 111 0.15 24.05 32.90
N LEU A 112 1.22 24.38 32.15
CA LEU A 112 1.38 24.05 30.72
C LEU A 112 2.30 22.83 30.60
N GLU A 113 1.95 21.91 29.76
CA GLU A 113 2.74 20.70 29.50
C GLU A 113 2.84 20.43 28.00
N LEU A 114 4.03 20.01 27.59
CA LEU A 114 4.32 19.55 26.25
C LEU A 114 4.98 18.19 26.34
N ASP A 115 4.45 17.19 25.68
CA ASP A 115 5.08 15.87 25.59
C ASP A 115 5.14 15.37 24.14
N ALA A 116 6.21 14.65 23.86
CA ALA A 116 6.45 13.95 22.61
C ALA A 116 6.61 12.45 22.91
N ASN A 117 5.77 11.64 22.32
CA ASN A 117 5.64 10.22 22.61
C ASN A 117 5.78 9.38 21.33
N VAL A 118 6.20 8.15 21.53
CA VAL A 118 6.11 7.08 20.53
C VAL A 118 5.09 6.08 21.04
N ASN A 119 4.09 5.80 20.22
CA ASN A 119 3.04 4.82 20.48
C ASN A 119 3.34 3.56 19.69
N LEU A 120 3.54 2.44 20.37
CA LEU A 120 3.73 1.12 19.79
C LEU A 120 2.38 0.40 19.75
N LYS A 121 1.77 0.30 18.58
CA LYS A 121 0.48 -0.34 18.37
C LYS A 121 0.64 -1.85 18.25
N LEU A 122 -0.18 -2.60 18.94
CA LEU A 122 -0.21 -4.06 18.86
C LEU A 122 -0.90 -4.55 17.57
N LEU A 123 -1.81 -3.74 17.04
CA LEU A 123 -2.52 -3.97 15.79
C LEU A 123 -2.40 -2.73 14.89
N SER A 124 -2.45 -2.92 13.57
CA SER A 124 -2.45 -1.80 12.61
C SER A 124 -3.79 -1.05 12.62
N ASP A 125 -3.82 0.16 12.08
CA ASP A 125 -5.03 1.00 11.99
C ASP A 125 -6.13 0.43 11.06
N LYS A 126 -5.89 -0.75 10.47
CA LYS A 126 -6.91 -1.54 9.76
C LYS A 126 -8.03 -2.00 10.70
N TYR A 127 -7.71 -2.26 11.96
CA TYR A 127 -8.65 -2.83 12.92
C TYR A 127 -9.42 -1.72 13.64
N PHE A 128 -10.65 -2.02 14.05
CA PHE A 128 -11.51 -1.10 14.81
C PHE A 128 -10.91 -0.78 16.18
N PHE A 129 -10.37 -1.79 16.89
CA PHE A 129 -9.78 -1.66 18.22
C PHE A 129 -8.28 -1.86 18.15
N VAL A 130 -7.50 -0.86 18.52
CA VAL A 130 -6.04 -0.85 18.43
C VAL A 130 -5.43 -0.52 19.81
N PRO A 131 -5.03 -1.53 20.58
CA PRO A 131 -4.28 -1.30 21.81
C PRO A 131 -2.85 -0.85 21.49
N TYR A 132 -2.30 0.04 22.34
CA TYR A 132 -0.94 0.52 22.19
C TYR A 132 -0.24 0.77 23.52
N LEU A 133 1.08 0.71 23.50
CA LEU A 133 1.97 1.18 24.54
C LEU A 133 2.57 2.52 24.12
N SER A 134 2.82 3.39 25.09
CA SER A 134 3.30 4.74 24.84
C SER A 134 4.42 5.08 25.80
N THR A 135 5.48 5.71 25.28
CA THR A 135 6.54 6.31 26.09
C THR A 135 7.15 7.48 25.34
N GLY A 136 7.79 8.38 26.08
CA GLY A 136 8.35 9.59 25.48
C GLY A 136 9.09 10.48 26.46
N ILE A 137 9.12 11.74 26.12
CA ILE A 137 9.68 12.81 26.96
C ILE A 137 8.66 13.93 27.10
N GLY A 138 8.64 14.59 28.24
CA GLY A 138 7.75 15.72 28.48
C GLY A 138 8.42 16.82 29.25
N ALA A 139 7.93 18.04 29.02
CA ALA A 139 8.29 19.23 29.75
C ALA A 139 7.04 19.89 30.33
N SER A 140 7.19 20.56 31.48
CA SER A 140 6.12 21.28 32.11
C SER A 140 6.58 22.68 32.57
N MET A 141 5.65 23.62 32.54
CA MET A 141 5.84 24.97 33.08
C MET A 141 4.65 25.28 34.01
N TYR A 142 4.93 25.50 35.28
CA TYR A 142 3.92 25.86 36.28
C TYR A 142 4.06 27.30 36.72
N GLY A 143 2.98 28.07 36.63
CA GLY A 143 2.92 29.46 37.02
C GLY A 143 3.92 30.37 36.33
N GLY A 144 4.47 29.98 35.20
CA GLY A 144 5.45 30.72 34.40
C GLY A 144 6.90 30.67 34.92
N ASN A 145 7.14 30.12 36.11
CA ASN A 145 8.45 30.19 36.78
C ASN A 145 9.08 28.81 37.09
N TYR A 146 8.28 27.75 37.12
CA TYR A 146 8.75 26.43 37.53
C TYR A 146 8.75 25.51 36.27
N PHE A 147 9.94 25.29 35.74
CA PHE A 147 10.14 24.39 34.61
C PHE A 147 10.52 22.99 35.12
N GLY A 148 10.00 21.99 34.49
CA GLY A 148 10.30 20.61 34.83
C GLY A 148 10.27 19.68 33.60
N ALA A 149 10.92 18.53 33.75
CA ALA A 149 10.96 17.48 32.77
C ALA A 149 10.48 16.17 33.40
N TYR A 150 9.82 15.34 32.60
CA TYR A 150 9.30 14.04 32.99
C TYR A 150 9.35 13.03 31.84
N ILE A 151 9.26 11.76 32.20
CA ILE A 151 9.14 10.65 31.23
C ILE A 151 7.74 10.08 31.38
N PRO A 152 6.86 10.24 30.38
CA PRO A 152 5.57 9.56 30.34
C PRO A 152 5.77 8.10 29.90
N VAL A 153 5.17 7.17 30.64
CA VAL A 153 5.12 5.74 30.30
C VAL A 153 3.70 5.26 30.52
N GLY A 154 3.12 4.60 29.54
CA GLY A 154 1.74 4.17 29.68
C GLY A 154 1.24 3.36 28.48
N GLY A 155 -0.05 3.37 28.31
CA GLY A 155 -0.72 2.70 27.23
C GLY A 155 -2.18 3.08 27.15
N GLY A 156 -2.82 2.61 26.13
CA GLY A 156 -4.22 2.89 25.87
C GLY A 156 -4.75 2.08 24.73
N PHE A 157 -5.89 2.50 24.25
CA PHE A 157 -6.47 1.92 23.04
C PHE A 157 -7.10 3.02 22.19
N GLN A 158 -7.12 2.76 20.89
CA GLN A 158 -7.73 3.58 19.88
C GLN A 158 -8.90 2.81 19.26
N LEU A 159 -9.99 3.51 18.98
CA LEU A 159 -11.17 3.04 18.28
C LEU A 159 -11.27 3.77 16.95
N ASN A 160 -11.02 3.10 15.84
CA ASN A 160 -11.07 3.67 14.51
C ASN A 160 -12.52 3.79 14.03
N LEU A 161 -12.91 4.97 13.57
CA LEU A 161 -14.29 5.29 13.19
C LEU A 161 -14.50 5.09 11.67
N GLY A 162 -14.36 3.84 11.22
CA GLY A 162 -14.67 3.44 9.86
C GLY A 162 -13.85 4.16 8.77
N ASN A 163 -14.49 4.60 7.70
CA ASN A 163 -13.81 5.12 6.51
C ASN A 163 -13.20 6.53 6.64
N THR A 164 -13.47 7.23 7.73
CA THR A 164 -13.02 8.62 7.93
C THR A 164 -11.58 8.75 8.42
N GLU A 165 -10.94 7.63 8.80
CA GLU A 165 -9.64 7.59 9.48
C GLU A 165 -9.58 8.44 10.77
N SER A 166 -10.73 8.94 11.23
CA SER A 166 -10.89 9.57 12.54
C SER A 166 -10.96 8.49 13.62
N PHE A 167 -10.54 8.83 14.82
CA PHE A 167 -10.53 7.86 15.91
C PHE A 167 -10.81 8.51 17.24
N LEU A 168 -11.39 7.71 18.14
CA LEU A 168 -11.40 7.98 19.58
C LEU A 168 -10.24 7.24 20.22
N PHE A 169 -9.63 7.79 21.24
CA PHE A 169 -8.62 7.10 22.01
C PHE A 169 -8.70 7.39 23.49
N THR A 170 -8.24 6.43 24.27
CA THR A 170 -8.01 6.62 25.70
C THR A 170 -6.57 6.24 26.02
N GLN A 171 -6.01 6.90 27.01
CA GLN A 171 -4.64 6.65 27.46
C GLN A 171 -4.53 6.83 28.96
N ILE A 172 -3.79 5.94 29.61
CA ILE A 172 -3.31 6.10 30.98
C ILE A 172 -1.80 6.22 30.89
N SER A 173 -1.25 7.32 31.38
CA SER A 173 0.18 7.59 31.37
C SER A 173 0.66 7.90 32.79
N TYR A 174 1.64 7.14 33.26
CA TYR A 174 2.38 7.43 34.46
C TYR A 174 3.55 8.36 34.15
N ARG A 175 3.60 9.51 34.76
CA ARG A 175 4.63 10.51 34.54
C ARG A 175 5.69 10.43 35.61
N VAL A 176 6.89 10.04 35.20
CA VAL A 176 8.06 9.90 36.08
C VAL A 176 8.86 11.20 36.05
N PRO A 177 9.01 11.92 37.17
CA PRO A 177 9.76 13.17 37.18
C PRO A 177 11.26 12.93 36.92
N VAL A 178 11.84 13.76 36.01
CA VAL A 178 13.28 13.88 35.82
C VAL A 178 13.83 15.00 36.68
N THR A 179 13.12 16.12 36.76
CA THR A 179 13.45 17.27 37.62
C THR A 179 12.61 17.22 38.88
N THR A 180 13.03 16.46 39.88
CA THR A 180 12.27 16.21 41.13
C THR A 180 11.96 17.46 41.96
N ALA A 181 12.70 18.54 41.75
CA ALA A 181 12.45 19.82 42.46
C ALA A 181 11.21 20.57 41.96
N THR A 182 10.80 20.33 40.71
CA THR A 182 9.75 21.08 40.00
C THR A 182 8.69 20.22 39.35
N THR A 183 8.84 18.89 39.39
CA THR A 183 7.83 17.93 38.92
C THR A 183 7.55 16.88 39.98
N ASN A 184 6.36 16.29 39.92
CA ASN A 184 5.92 15.22 40.80
C ASN A 184 5.35 14.05 40.01
N TYR A 185 5.38 12.86 40.59
CA TYR A 185 4.74 11.68 40.06
C TYR A 185 3.24 11.91 39.89
N ASN A 186 2.70 11.56 38.73
CA ASN A 186 1.26 11.61 38.53
C ASN A 186 0.81 10.60 37.48
N PHE A 187 -0.44 10.15 37.62
CA PHE A 187 -1.15 9.54 36.51
C PHE A 187 -1.87 10.61 35.69
N ASN A 188 -1.88 10.44 34.40
CA ASN A 188 -2.63 11.25 33.45
C ASN A 188 -3.57 10.34 32.68
N TYR A 189 -4.87 10.46 32.93
CA TYR A 189 -5.93 9.75 32.23
C TYR A 189 -6.44 10.66 31.14
N SER A 190 -6.41 10.22 29.89
CA SER A 190 -6.90 11.04 28.78
C SER A 190 -7.89 10.28 27.90
N ILE A 191 -8.84 11.02 27.39
CA ILE A 191 -9.74 10.61 26.31
C ILE A 191 -9.73 11.70 25.26
N GLY A 192 -9.65 11.32 23.99
CA GLY A 192 -9.58 12.28 22.91
C GLY A 192 -10.19 11.77 21.61
N PHE A 193 -10.40 12.72 20.72
CA PHE A 193 -10.83 12.50 19.36
C PHE A 193 -9.80 13.06 18.42
N GLY A 194 -9.38 12.26 17.44
CA GLY A 194 -8.44 12.64 16.39
C GLY A 194 -9.08 12.58 15.01
N SER A 195 -8.76 13.57 14.18
CA SER A 195 -9.19 13.63 12.78
C SER A 195 -8.03 14.01 11.86
N PRO A 196 -7.89 13.36 10.70
CA PRO A 196 -6.83 13.67 9.75
C PRO A 196 -6.88 15.12 9.27
N LEU A 197 -5.71 15.76 9.14
CA LEU A 197 -5.57 17.11 8.60
C LEU A 197 -5.71 17.17 7.07
N VAL A 198 -5.44 16.05 6.42
CA VAL A 198 -5.44 15.98 4.95
C VAL A 198 -6.43 14.91 4.52
N GLU A 199 -7.32 15.25 3.61
CA GLU A 199 -8.24 14.29 3.02
C GLU A 199 -7.48 13.17 2.29
N LYS A 200 -8.05 11.98 2.33
CA LYS A 200 -7.54 10.85 1.56
C LYS A 200 -7.67 11.21 0.08
N LYS A 201 -6.54 11.33 -0.64
CA LYS A 201 -6.59 11.32 -2.10
C LYS A 201 -7.20 9.99 -2.50
N GLU A 202 -8.43 10.03 -3.00
CA GLU A 202 -9.00 8.85 -3.62
C GLU A 202 -8.04 8.42 -4.72
N THR A 203 -7.51 7.22 -4.62
CA THR A 203 -6.86 6.58 -5.77
C THR A 203 -7.90 6.58 -6.87
N PRO A 204 -7.62 7.17 -8.05
CA PRO A 204 -8.57 7.14 -9.15
C PRO A 204 -9.02 5.70 -9.31
N LYS A 205 -10.34 5.49 -9.25
CA LYS A 205 -10.92 4.16 -9.51
C LYS A 205 -10.28 3.68 -10.80
N PRO A 206 -9.72 2.46 -10.87
CA PRO A 206 -9.18 1.97 -12.12
C PRO A 206 -10.26 2.19 -13.17
N ILE A 207 -9.93 2.98 -14.19
CA ILE A 207 -10.80 3.15 -15.34
C ILE A 207 -10.90 1.74 -15.91
N ILE A 208 -12.02 1.07 -15.66
CA ILE A 208 -12.35 -0.17 -16.34
C ILE A 208 -12.59 0.30 -17.78
N LEU A 209 -11.52 0.27 -18.59
CA LEU A 209 -11.67 0.45 -20.02
C LEU A 209 -12.72 -0.58 -20.46
N PRO A 210 -13.75 -0.17 -21.20
CA PRO A 210 -14.68 -1.12 -21.76
C PRO A 210 -13.86 -2.20 -22.46
N PRO A 211 -14.24 -3.48 -22.37
CA PRO A 211 -13.51 -4.55 -23.02
C PRO A 211 -13.22 -4.11 -24.46
N MET A 212 -11.95 -4.12 -24.86
CA MET A 212 -11.58 -3.81 -26.24
C MET A 212 -12.48 -4.65 -27.15
N PRO A 213 -13.13 -4.03 -28.14
CA PRO A 213 -13.89 -4.81 -29.11
C PRO A 213 -12.97 -5.94 -29.60
N PRO A 214 -13.51 -7.16 -29.75
CA PRO A 214 -12.70 -8.29 -30.18
C PRO A 214 -11.90 -7.86 -31.41
N LYS A 215 -10.58 -8.04 -31.37
CA LYS A 215 -9.70 -7.75 -32.49
C LYS A 215 -10.28 -8.51 -33.68
N LYS A 216 -10.75 -7.78 -34.71
CA LYS A 216 -11.29 -8.39 -35.91
C LYS A 216 -10.15 -9.26 -36.46
N GLU A 217 -10.33 -10.57 -36.46
CA GLU A 217 -9.34 -11.49 -37.01
C GLU A 217 -9.15 -11.08 -38.46
N GLU A 218 -7.92 -10.85 -38.88
CA GLU A 218 -7.60 -10.62 -40.27
C GLU A 218 -7.95 -11.88 -41.06
N PRO A 219 -8.59 -11.75 -42.23
CA PRO A 219 -8.94 -12.90 -43.03
C PRO A 219 -7.71 -13.75 -43.32
N LYS A 220 -7.81 -15.03 -43.05
CA LYS A 220 -6.71 -15.96 -43.20
C LYS A 220 -6.42 -16.20 -44.71
N ASP A 221 -5.17 -16.14 -45.11
CA ASP A 221 -4.60 -16.46 -46.39
C ASP A 221 -3.43 -17.43 -46.14
N THR A 222 -3.67 -18.72 -46.40
CA THR A 222 -2.77 -19.78 -45.96
C THR A 222 -1.53 -19.92 -46.86
N ASP A 223 -1.67 -19.75 -48.19
CA ASP A 223 -0.58 -19.87 -49.14
C ASP A 223 0.01 -18.53 -49.56
N LYS A 224 -0.61 -17.41 -49.11
CA LYS A 224 -0.15 -16.04 -49.34
C LYS A 224 -0.12 -15.61 -50.81
N ASP A 225 -1.06 -16.06 -51.61
CA ASP A 225 -1.22 -15.64 -52.98
C ASP A 225 -2.02 -14.34 -53.15
N GLY A 226 -2.56 -13.80 -52.02
CA GLY A 226 -3.35 -12.57 -51.94
C GLY A 226 -4.86 -12.82 -52.01
N ILE A 227 -5.31 -14.06 -52.02
CA ILE A 227 -6.71 -14.47 -52.00
C ILE A 227 -6.96 -15.18 -50.66
N ILE A 228 -7.94 -14.68 -49.89
CA ILE A 228 -8.26 -15.25 -48.58
C ILE A 228 -8.84 -16.66 -48.75
N ASP A 229 -8.51 -17.56 -47.79
CA ASP A 229 -8.93 -18.98 -47.78
C ASP A 229 -10.43 -19.17 -48.09
N SER A 230 -11.29 -18.23 -47.68
CA SER A 230 -12.75 -18.31 -47.91
C SER A 230 -13.18 -18.02 -49.35
N LEU A 231 -12.33 -17.39 -50.13
CA LEU A 231 -12.57 -17.05 -51.55
C LEU A 231 -11.67 -17.84 -52.51
N ASP A 232 -10.72 -18.57 -51.95
CA ASP A 232 -9.76 -19.39 -52.64
C ASP A 232 -10.25 -20.83 -52.83
N LYS A 233 -10.20 -21.35 -54.05
CA LYS A 233 -10.52 -22.75 -54.33
C LYS A 233 -9.36 -23.70 -54.04
N CYS A 234 -8.15 -23.17 -53.99
CA CYS A 234 -6.93 -23.94 -53.72
C CYS A 234 -6.14 -23.38 -52.51
N PRO A 235 -6.72 -23.27 -51.30
CA PRO A 235 -6.20 -22.47 -50.16
C PRO A 235 -4.80 -22.87 -49.64
N THR A 236 -4.15 -23.83 -50.23
CA THR A 236 -2.84 -24.33 -49.79
C THR A 236 -1.83 -24.34 -50.91
N VAL A 237 -2.19 -23.90 -52.11
CA VAL A 237 -1.33 -23.90 -53.32
C VAL A 237 -1.46 -22.55 -54.01
N PRO A 238 -0.43 -21.71 -53.93
CA PRO A 238 -0.49 -20.37 -54.52
C PRO A 238 -0.91 -20.37 -56.00
N GLY A 239 -1.89 -19.53 -56.29
CA GLY A 239 -2.43 -19.45 -57.64
C GLY A 239 -2.67 -18.03 -58.12
N THR A 240 -3.72 -17.83 -58.91
CA THR A 240 -4.04 -16.51 -59.46
C THR A 240 -5.53 -16.20 -59.34
N ALA A 241 -5.87 -14.93 -59.27
CA ALA A 241 -7.26 -14.47 -59.18
C ALA A 241 -8.11 -14.93 -60.38
N LYS A 242 -7.51 -15.09 -61.55
CA LYS A 242 -8.17 -15.58 -62.79
C LYS A 242 -8.70 -17.00 -62.59
N TYR A 243 -8.00 -17.84 -61.84
CA TYR A 243 -8.36 -19.22 -61.58
C TYR A 243 -8.90 -19.42 -60.14
N ASN A 244 -9.41 -18.33 -59.51
CA ASN A 244 -9.97 -18.32 -58.15
C ASN A 244 -9.00 -18.90 -57.11
N GLY A 245 -7.73 -18.49 -57.14
CA GLY A 245 -6.71 -18.96 -56.23
C GLY A 245 -6.04 -20.27 -56.59
N CYS A 246 -6.41 -20.90 -57.69
CA CYS A 246 -5.70 -22.08 -58.18
C CYS A 246 -4.60 -21.71 -59.17
N PRO A 247 -3.57 -22.57 -59.31
CA PRO A 247 -2.58 -22.46 -60.34
C PRO A 247 -3.19 -22.51 -61.76
N VAL A 248 -2.49 -21.93 -62.76
CA VAL A 248 -2.90 -22.05 -64.13
C VAL A 248 -2.90 -23.55 -64.51
N PRO A 249 -3.97 -24.06 -65.13
CA PRO A 249 -4.02 -25.46 -65.55
C PRO A 249 -2.91 -25.82 -66.51
N ASP A 250 -2.48 -27.07 -66.45
CA ASP A 250 -1.63 -27.75 -67.41
C ASP A 250 -2.36 -29.06 -67.79
N THR A 251 -3.10 -29.00 -68.92
CA THR A 251 -4.12 -30.02 -69.22
C THR A 251 -3.46 -31.34 -69.71
N ASP A 252 -2.38 -31.27 -70.45
CA ASP A 252 -1.68 -32.46 -70.97
C ASP A 252 -0.46 -32.88 -70.14
N LYS A 253 -0.12 -32.05 -69.09
CA LYS A 253 0.93 -32.31 -68.12
C LYS A 253 2.34 -32.38 -68.67
N ASP A 254 2.64 -31.59 -69.69
CA ASP A 254 3.95 -31.51 -70.29
C ASP A 254 4.89 -30.51 -69.55
N GLY A 255 4.39 -29.82 -68.55
CA GLY A 255 5.11 -28.83 -67.76
C GLY A 255 4.98 -27.38 -68.22
N ILE A 256 4.18 -27.15 -69.28
CA ILE A 256 3.85 -25.83 -69.80
C ILE A 256 2.36 -25.56 -69.51
N ASN A 257 2.06 -24.50 -68.86
CA ASN A 257 0.66 -24.21 -68.49
C ASN A 257 -0.15 -23.82 -69.73
N ASP A 258 -1.47 -24.09 -69.74
CA ASP A 258 -2.39 -23.91 -70.86
C ASP A 258 -2.37 -22.48 -71.44
N GLU A 259 -1.94 -21.45 -70.69
CA GLU A 259 -1.84 -20.09 -71.23
C GLU A 259 -0.58 -19.85 -72.07
N GLN A 260 0.46 -20.64 -71.81
CA GLN A 260 1.75 -20.53 -72.48
C GLN A 260 1.90 -21.62 -73.54
N ASP A 261 1.01 -22.60 -73.57
CA ASP A 261 1.00 -23.73 -74.45
C ASP A 261 0.16 -23.46 -75.71
N LYS A 262 0.74 -23.71 -76.88
CA LYS A 262 0.04 -23.64 -78.16
C LYS A 262 -0.77 -24.88 -78.49
N CYS A 263 -0.44 -25.98 -77.83
CA CYS A 263 -1.11 -27.28 -78.02
C CYS A 263 -1.62 -27.85 -76.69
N PRO A 264 -2.50 -27.17 -75.93
CA PRO A 264 -2.82 -27.46 -74.51
C PRO A 264 -3.42 -28.83 -74.21
N THR A 265 -3.60 -29.67 -75.18
CA THR A 265 -4.21 -30.98 -75.02
C THR A 265 -3.33 -32.11 -75.60
N VAL A 266 -2.12 -31.80 -76.07
CA VAL A 266 -1.19 -32.75 -76.62
C VAL A 266 0.22 -32.44 -76.17
N ALA A 267 0.70 -33.26 -75.24
CA ALA A 267 1.98 -33.04 -74.58
C ALA A 267 3.14 -32.90 -75.59
N GLY A 268 3.89 -31.80 -75.42
CA GLY A 268 4.98 -31.46 -76.30
C GLY A 268 6.23 -31.01 -75.51
N ILE A 269 6.97 -30.09 -76.13
CA ILE A 269 8.21 -29.56 -75.49
C ILE A 269 8.30 -28.03 -75.56
N ALA A 270 9.00 -27.43 -74.61
CA ALA A 270 9.14 -25.99 -74.52
C ALA A 270 9.70 -25.33 -75.80
N LYS A 271 10.57 -26.04 -76.56
CA LYS A 271 11.14 -25.54 -77.80
C LYS A 271 10.07 -25.23 -78.85
N TYR A 272 8.98 -25.97 -78.89
CA TYR A 272 7.86 -25.78 -79.78
C TYR A 272 6.63 -25.19 -79.11
N SER A 273 6.86 -24.48 -77.96
CA SER A 273 5.83 -23.81 -77.21
C SER A 273 4.71 -24.75 -76.76
N GLY A 274 5.04 -25.96 -76.27
CA GLY A 274 4.09 -26.96 -75.79
C GLY A 274 3.54 -27.89 -76.89
N CYS A 275 3.93 -27.70 -78.13
CA CYS A 275 3.54 -28.63 -79.17
C CYS A 275 4.56 -29.77 -79.33
N PRO A 276 4.13 -30.93 -79.79
CA PRO A 276 5.05 -32.00 -80.25
C PRO A 276 6.03 -31.53 -81.25
N VAL A 277 7.19 -32.21 -81.33
CA VAL A 277 8.14 -31.98 -82.46
C VAL A 277 7.45 -32.30 -83.75
N PRO A 278 7.53 -31.37 -84.77
CA PRO A 278 6.93 -31.62 -86.07
C PRO A 278 7.48 -32.88 -86.71
N ASP A 279 6.63 -33.53 -87.47
CA ASP A 279 6.96 -34.61 -88.45
C ASP A 279 6.36 -34.19 -89.80
N THR A 280 7.19 -33.56 -90.59
CA THR A 280 6.72 -32.85 -91.81
C THR A 280 6.27 -33.78 -92.91
N ASP A 281 6.94 -34.93 -93.12
CA ASP A 281 6.60 -35.89 -94.13
C ASP A 281 5.70 -37.04 -93.66
N LYS A 282 5.46 -37.10 -92.31
CA LYS A 282 4.56 -38.06 -91.63
C LYS A 282 4.99 -39.51 -91.71
N ASP A 283 6.30 -39.78 -91.76
CA ASP A 283 6.83 -41.12 -91.80
C ASP A 283 6.94 -41.77 -90.38
N GLY A 284 6.63 -41.01 -89.31
CA GLY A 284 6.67 -41.44 -87.96
C GLY A 284 7.99 -41.13 -87.25
N ILE A 285 8.92 -40.45 -87.91
CA ILE A 285 10.16 -39.92 -87.34
C ILE A 285 10.04 -38.39 -87.30
N ASN A 286 10.22 -37.82 -86.13
CA ASN A 286 10.12 -36.36 -86.08
C ASN A 286 11.28 -35.64 -86.74
N ASP A 287 11.03 -34.39 -87.22
CA ASP A 287 11.99 -33.58 -87.98
C ASP A 287 13.36 -33.38 -87.30
N GLU A 288 13.50 -33.61 -86.00
CA GLU A 288 14.80 -33.52 -85.29
C GLU A 288 15.61 -34.81 -85.38
N GLN A 289 14.95 -35.91 -85.67
CA GLN A 289 15.56 -37.24 -85.77
C GLN A 289 15.65 -37.73 -87.19
N ASP A 290 14.86 -37.14 -88.03
CA ASP A 290 14.88 -37.44 -89.51
C ASP A 290 16.13 -36.87 -90.17
N LYS A 291 16.77 -37.66 -90.99
CA LYS A 291 17.99 -37.33 -91.80
C LYS A 291 17.78 -37.30 -93.32
N CYS A 292 16.55 -37.48 -93.73
CA CYS A 292 16.25 -37.50 -95.19
C CYS A 292 15.70 -36.19 -95.73
#